data_84512775d15b4b73de009aff3233676f
#
_entry.id   84512775d15b4b73de009aff3233676f
#
_cell.length_a   1.000
_cell.length_b   1.000
_cell.length_c   1.000
_cell.angle_alpha   90.00
_cell.angle_beta   90.00
_cell.angle_gamma   90.00
#
_symmetry.space_group_name_H-M   'P 1'
#
loop_
_entity.id
_entity.type
_entity.pdbx_description
1 polymer ?
#
loop_
_entity_poly.entity_id
_entity_poly.type
_entity_poly.pdbx_seq_one_letter_code
_entity_poly.pdbx_strand_id
1 'polypeptide(L)'
;MVGDSILKFINSVPFFKAFSDVEKIKFTNIKDCFQQYNKKDVIFKQGEPGSVLFLVLQGEVVLSRLGTIKVDDGRVSLKNEVDSQIAILKSGTIFGEISMLTESKRNVTAQVFSEKLVVMKITKGLIDSLNHPTQIKFHKQLLLALATHLDTMNAQFVDLQYKYDQDMKSKG
;
A
#
# COMPACT_ATOMS: atom_id res chain seq x y z
N MET A 1 26.84 3.43 -6.67
CA MET A 1 25.86 4.24 -7.46
C MET A 1 24.41 3.83 -7.24
N VAL A 2 24.00 2.57 -7.34
CA VAL A 2 22.59 2.17 -7.03
C VAL A 2 22.28 2.28 -5.53
N GLY A 3 23.23 1.89 -4.67
CA GLY A 3 23.07 1.93 -3.22
C GLY A 3 22.88 3.34 -2.62
N ASP A 4 23.56 4.34 -3.17
CA ASP A 4 23.48 5.74 -2.68
C ASP A 4 22.09 6.35 -2.96
N SER A 5 21.50 6.02 -4.11
CA SER A 5 20.15 6.48 -4.46
C SER A 5 19.08 5.81 -3.57
N ILE A 6 19.23 4.50 -3.30
CA ILE A 6 18.33 3.75 -2.41
C ILE A 6 18.43 4.27 -0.98
N LEU A 7 19.64 4.56 -0.49
CA LEU A 7 19.83 5.09 0.86
C LEU A 7 19.17 6.46 1.04
N LYS A 8 19.19 7.32 0.01
CA LYS A 8 18.42 8.59 0.01
C LYS A 8 16.93 8.36 0.19
N PHE A 9 16.35 7.40 -0.52
CA PHE A 9 14.93 7.06 -0.37
C PHE A 9 14.64 6.51 1.02
N ILE A 10 15.44 5.58 1.54
CA ILE A 10 15.31 5.04 2.89
C ILE A 10 15.33 6.16 3.93
N ASN A 11 16.24 7.13 3.79
CA ASN A 11 16.35 8.24 4.74
C ASN A 11 15.17 9.23 4.67
N SER A 12 14.48 9.32 3.53
CA SER A 12 13.34 10.22 3.36
C SER A 12 12.03 9.64 3.92
N VAL A 13 11.95 8.32 4.12
CA VAL A 13 10.70 7.65 4.53
C VAL A 13 10.62 7.52 6.05
N PRO A 14 9.51 7.99 6.68
CA PRO A 14 9.33 7.94 8.14
C PRO A 14 9.49 6.54 8.76
N PHE A 15 9.12 5.49 8.02
CA PHE A 15 9.28 4.09 8.44
C PHE A 15 10.70 3.78 8.94
N PHE A 16 11.74 4.37 8.32
CA PHE A 16 13.13 4.08 8.66
C PHE A 16 13.73 5.00 9.75
N LYS A 17 12.96 5.94 10.31
CA LYS A 17 13.48 6.86 11.35
C LYS A 17 13.95 6.14 12.61
N ALA A 18 13.36 4.99 12.94
CA ALA A 18 13.73 4.20 14.11
C ALA A 18 15.00 3.35 13.93
N PHE A 19 15.55 3.29 12.71
CA PHE A 19 16.72 2.48 12.39
C PHE A 19 17.97 3.33 12.37
N SER A 20 19.06 2.77 12.91
CA SER A 20 20.40 3.38 12.81
C SER A 20 20.90 3.37 11.37
N ASP A 21 21.90 4.19 11.05
CA ASP A 21 22.48 4.24 9.70
C ASP A 21 23.09 2.89 9.28
N VAL A 22 23.66 2.15 10.24
CA VAL A 22 24.18 0.79 10.00
C VAL A 22 23.06 -0.18 9.60
N GLU A 23 21.90 -0.09 10.28
CA GLU A 23 20.72 -0.91 9.94
C GLU A 23 20.15 -0.52 8.57
N LYS A 24 20.08 0.78 8.25
CA LYS A 24 19.62 1.27 6.96
C LYS A 24 20.51 0.81 5.80
N ILE A 25 21.84 0.84 5.99
CA ILE A 25 22.80 0.31 5.01
C ILE A 25 22.58 -1.19 4.80
N LYS A 26 22.28 -1.95 5.84
CA LYS A 26 21.96 -3.38 5.69
C LYS A 26 20.75 -3.60 4.78
N PHE A 27 19.69 -2.78 4.90
CA PHE A 27 18.54 -2.88 3.99
C PHE A 27 18.94 -2.64 2.53
N THR A 28 19.85 -1.70 2.22
CA THR A 28 20.28 -1.45 0.84
C THR A 28 21.00 -2.63 0.19
N ASN A 29 21.54 -3.53 1.00
CA ASN A 29 22.29 -4.71 0.55
C ASN A 29 21.41 -5.96 0.38
N ILE A 30 20.13 -5.90 0.72
CA ILE A 30 19.20 -7.03 0.53
C ILE A 30 18.86 -7.11 -0.96
N LYS A 31 19.24 -8.24 -1.58
CA LYS A 31 18.97 -8.47 -3.01
C LYS A 31 17.48 -8.49 -3.29
N ASP A 32 17.09 -7.96 -4.42
CA ASP A 32 15.74 -8.02 -5.01
C ASP A 32 14.59 -7.45 -4.14
N CYS A 33 14.94 -6.75 -3.04
CA CYS A 33 13.92 -6.10 -2.22
C CYS A 33 13.47 -4.73 -2.75
N PHE A 34 14.24 -4.10 -3.65
CA PHE A 34 13.88 -2.83 -4.27
C PHE A 34 13.47 -3.04 -5.71
N GLN A 35 12.35 -2.45 -6.09
CA GLN A 35 11.83 -2.54 -7.45
C GLN A 35 11.36 -1.17 -7.94
N GLN A 36 11.67 -0.90 -9.20
CA GLN A 36 11.21 0.29 -9.90
C GLN A 36 10.16 -0.10 -10.93
N TYR A 37 9.14 0.75 -11.05
CA TYR A 37 8.07 0.63 -12.03
C TYR A 37 7.87 1.96 -12.76
N ASN A 38 7.28 1.91 -13.93
CA ASN A 38 6.88 3.06 -14.72
C ASN A 38 5.36 3.29 -14.61
N LYS A 39 4.93 4.47 -15.03
CA LYS A 39 3.50 4.82 -15.05
C LYS A 39 2.66 3.78 -15.77
N LYS A 40 1.50 3.45 -15.19
CA LYS A 40 0.56 2.44 -15.64
C LYS A 40 1.01 0.98 -15.47
N ASP A 41 2.23 0.69 -15.00
CA ASP A 41 2.58 -0.67 -14.64
C ASP A 41 1.64 -1.19 -13.55
N VAL A 42 1.20 -2.44 -13.67
CA VAL A 42 0.39 -3.11 -12.66
C VAL A 42 1.32 -3.86 -11.72
N ILE A 43 1.24 -3.55 -10.42
CA ILE A 43 2.08 -4.17 -9.39
C ILE A 43 1.50 -5.54 -9.01
N PHE A 44 0.17 -5.60 -8.84
CA PHE A 44 -0.62 -6.81 -8.68
C PHE A 44 -2.10 -6.54 -8.99
N LYS A 45 -2.85 -7.58 -9.32
CA LYS A 45 -4.28 -7.51 -9.61
C LYS A 45 -5.12 -8.09 -8.48
N GLN A 46 -6.34 -7.58 -8.34
CA GLN A 46 -7.36 -8.17 -7.47
C GLN A 46 -7.55 -9.65 -7.80
N GLY A 47 -7.63 -10.50 -6.77
CA GLY A 47 -7.82 -11.95 -6.91
C GLY A 47 -6.53 -12.75 -7.06
N GLU A 48 -5.37 -12.13 -7.32
CA GLU A 48 -4.08 -12.82 -7.34
C GLU A 48 -3.65 -13.27 -5.93
N PRO A 49 -2.91 -14.38 -5.77
CA PRO A 49 -2.29 -14.73 -4.49
C PRO A 49 -1.27 -13.67 -4.09
N GLY A 50 -1.15 -13.36 -2.79
CA GLY A 50 -0.28 -12.30 -2.31
C GLY A 50 0.49 -12.67 -1.05
N SER A 51 1.82 -12.77 -1.17
CA SER A 51 2.75 -13.03 -0.05
C SER A 51 3.77 -11.91 0.18
N VAL A 52 3.60 -10.77 -0.51
CA VAL A 52 4.51 -9.62 -0.45
C VAL A 52 3.72 -8.39 -0.08
N LEU A 53 4.19 -7.62 0.89
CA LEU A 53 3.77 -6.25 1.10
C LEU A 53 4.80 -5.29 0.50
N PHE A 54 4.37 -4.09 0.21
CA PHE A 54 5.17 -3.07 -0.45
C PHE A 54 5.19 -1.79 0.40
N LEU A 55 6.37 -1.19 0.54
CA LEU A 55 6.55 0.15 1.09
C LEU A 55 6.90 1.10 -0.05
N VAL A 56 6.11 2.14 -0.25
CA VAL A 56 6.40 3.18 -1.26
C VAL A 56 7.56 4.04 -0.78
N LEU A 57 8.66 4.04 -1.52
CA LEU A 57 9.83 4.88 -1.25
C LEU A 57 9.77 6.19 -2.03
N GLN A 58 9.30 6.14 -3.27
CA GLN A 58 9.11 7.31 -4.14
C GLN A 58 7.95 7.06 -5.10
N GLY A 59 7.21 8.10 -5.45
CA GLY A 59 6.10 8.04 -6.39
C GLY A 59 4.76 7.76 -5.72
N GLU A 60 3.78 7.38 -6.52
CA GLU A 60 2.39 7.20 -6.11
C GLU A 60 1.80 5.95 -6.75
N VAL A 61 0.95 5.25 -5.98
CA VAL A 61 0.22 4.04 -6.39
C VAL A 61 -1.27 4.31 -6.26
N VAL A 62 -2.04 4.01 -7.29
CA VAL A 62 -3.50 4.01 -7.22
C VAL A 62 -3.98 2.60 -6.87
N LEU A 63 -4.86 2.50 -5.89
CA LEU A 63 -5.60 1.28 -5.57
C LEU A 63 -6.99 1.37 -6.18
N SER A 64 -7.39 0.32 -6.89
CA SER A 64 -8.74 0.18 -7.44
C SER A 64 -9.35 -1.17 -7.10
N ARG A 65 -10.67 -1.24 -7.11
CA ARG A 65 -11.41 -2.45 -6.83
C ARG A 65 -12.56 -2.61 -7.80
N LEU A 66 -12.64 -3.78 -8.41
CA LEU A 66 -13.83 -4.22 -9.13
C LEU A 66 -14.93 -4.55 -8.12
N GLY A 67 -15.99 -3.77 -8.12
CA GLY A 67 -17.16 -3.97 -7.30
C GLY A 67 -18.35 -4.42 -8.13
N THR A 68 -19.26 -5.18 -7.51
CA THR A 68 -20.57 -5.52 -8.10
C THR A 68 -21.59 -4.55 -7.51
N ILE A 69 -22.23 -3.73 -8.33
CA ILE A 69 -23.38 -2.92 -7.88
C ILE A 69 -24.58 -3.87 -7.84
N LYS A 70 -25.12 -4.13 -6.64
CA LYS A 70 -26.45 -4.73 -6.50
C LYS A 70 -27.48 -3.61 -6.66
N VAL A 71 -28.28 -3.65 -7.72
CA VAL A 71 -29.45 -2.78 -7.84
C VAL A 71 -30.60 -3.48 -7.06
N ASP A 72 -31.16 -2.76 -6.10
CA ASP A 72 -32.06 -3.29 -5.08
C ASP A 72 -33.51 -3.23 -5.58
N ASP A 73 -33.87 -4.08 -6.56
CA ASP A 73 -35.24 -4.31 -7.02
C ASP A 73 -35.63 -5.80 -7.08
N GLY A 74 -34.82 -6.67 -6.42
CA GLY A 74 -35.07 -8.11 -6.43
C GLY A 74 -34.76 -8.81 -7.75
N ARG A 75 -34.29 -8.11 -8.76
CA ARG A 75 -33.80 -8.68 -10.01
C ARG A 75 -32.29 -8.54 -10.09
N VAL A 76 -31.62 -9.69 -10.28
CA VAL A 76 -30.19 -9.74 -10.61
C VAL A 76 -30.01 -9.12 -11.98
N SER A 77 -29.77 -7.82 -12.05
CA SER A 77 -29.43 -7.19 -13.29
C SER A 77 -27.91 -7.03 -13.36
N LEU A 78 -27.36 -7.59 -14.43
CA LEU A 78 -26.06 -7.38 -15.06
C LEU A 78 -24.95 -6.85 -14.12
N LYS A 79 -23.96 -7.69 -13.89
CA LYS A 79 -22.65 -7.33 -13.31
C LYS A 79 -22.02 -6.17 -14.09
N ASN A 80 -22.35 -4.96 -13.75
CA ASN A 80 -21.51 -3.84 -14.13
C ASN A 80 -20.33 -3.86 -13.18
N GLU A 81 -19.21 -4.43 -13.64
CA GLU A 81 -17.93 -4.33 -12.97
C GLU A 81 -17.51 -2.86 -13.03
N VAL A 82 -17.68 -2.14 -11.93
CA VAL A 82 -17.20 -0.77 -11.81
C VAL A 82 -15.83 -0.83 -11.17
N ASP A 83 -14.81 -0.45 -11.93
CA ASP A 83 -13.47 -0.23 -11.40
C ASP A 83 -13.46 1.10 -10.62
N SER A 84 -13.60 1.00 -9.31
CA SER A 84 -13.64 2.16 -8.43
C SER A 84 -12.25 2.42 -7.85
N GLN A 85 -11.72 3.61 -8.11
CA GLN A 85 -10.52 4.08 -7.41
C GLN A 85 -10.85 4.25 -5.92
N ILE A 86 -10.08 3.54 -5.08
CA ILE A 86 -10.26 3.55 -3.61
C ILE A 86 -9.35 4.58 -2.97
N ALA A 87 -8.06 4.60 -3.36
CA ALA A 87 -7.06 5.45 -2.75
C ALA A 87 -5.88 5.72 -3.68
N ILE A 88 -5.17 6.83 -3.42
CA ILE A 88 -3.83 7.09 -3.95
C ILE A 88 -2.86 7.07 -2.78
N LEU A 89 -1.89 6.17 -2.84
CA LEU A 89 -0.86 5.96 -1.83
C LEU A 89 0.41 6.69 -2.21
N LYS A 90 1.02 7.37 -1.24
CA LYS A 90 2.23 8.18 -1.43
C LYS A 90 3.44 7.57 -0.72
N SER A 91 4.60 8.18 -0.91
CA SER A 91 5.83 7.79 -0.21
C SER A 91 5.61 7.66 1.31
N GLY A 92 6.11 6.56 1.88
CA GLY A 92 5.95 6.18 3.29
C GLY A 92 4.74 5.28 3.57
N THR A 93 3.84 5.08 2.60
CA THR A 93 2.68 4.22 2.77
C THR A 93 3.01 2.76 2.46
N ILE A 94 2.40 1.85 3.23
CA ILE A 94 2.47 0.40 3.03
C ILE A 94 1.19 -0.06 2.34
N PHE A 95 1.29 -1.06 1.46
CA PHE A 95 0.14 -1.69 0.81
C PHE A 95 0.40 -3.17 0.48
N GLY A 96 -0.67 -3.92 0.25
CA GLY A 96 -0.60 -5.37 0.02
C GLY A 96 -0.37 -6.18 1.30
N GLU A 97 -0.45 -5.55 2.46
CA GLU A 97 -0.26 -6.13 3.80
C GLU A 97 -1.35 -7.15 4.14
N ILE A 98 -2.60 -6.88 3.77
CA ILE A 98 -3.74 -7.74 4.11
C ILE A 98 -3.49 -9.15 3.60
N SER A 99 -3.20 -9.31 2.31
CA SER A 99 -2.99 -10.62 1.72
C SER A 99 -1.75 -11.35 2.25
N MET A 100 -0.69 -10.62 2.62
CA MET A 100 0.50 -11.20 3.24
C MET A 100 0.22 -11.69 4.66
N LEU A 101 -0.52 -10.91 5.45
CA LEU A 101 -0.79 -11.22 6.86
C LEU A 101 -1.88 -12.28 7.03
N THR A 102 -2.88 -12.30 6.13
CA THR A 102 -4.04 -13.22 6.20
C THR A 102 -3.93 -14.41 5.25
N GLU A 103 -2.82 -14.52 4.51
CA GLU A 103 -2.59 -15.55 3.49
C GLU A 103 -3.73 -15.64 2.46
N SER A 104 -4.38 -14.50 2.20
CA SER A 104 -5.52 -14.38 1.30
C SER A 104 -5.13 -13.85 -0.08
N LYS A 105 -6.08 -13.85 -1.01
CA LYS A 105 -5.92 -13.19 -2.32
C LYS A 105 -5.93 -11.67 -2.18
N ARG A 106 -5.33 -10.97 -3.15
CA ARG A 106 -5.37 -9.51 -3.26
C ARG A 106 -6.82 -9.02 -3.33
N ASN A 107 -7.22 -8.15 -2.45
CA ASN A 107 -8.57 -7.58 -2.41
C ASN A 107 -8.75 -6.33 -3.29
N VAL A 108 -7.65 -5.82 -3.85
CA VAL A 108 -7.59 -4.65 -4.74
C VAL A 108 -6.56 -4.87 -5.85
N THR A 109 -6.66 -4.09 -6.92
CA THR A 109 -5.60 -3.91 -7.92
C THR A 109 -4.74 -2.72 -7.52
N ALA A 110 -3.41 -2.85 -7.63
CA ALA A 110 -2.46 -1.78 -7.41
C ALA A 110 -1.73 -1.44 -8.71
N GLN A 111 -1.81 -0.18 -9.12
CA GLN A 111 -1.22 0.32 -10.37
C GLN A 111 -0.42 1.60 -10.11
N VAL A 112 0.65 1.79 -10.87
CA VAL A 112 1.50 2.99 -10.76
C VAL A 112 0.77 4.21 -11.31
N PHE A 113 0.65 5.25 -10.46
CA PHE A 113 0.01 6.50 -10.81
C PHE A 113 1.01 7.57 -11.30
N SER A 114 2.16 7.70 -10.63
CA SER A 114 3.23 8.63 -10.99
C SER A 114 4.05 8.15 -12.19
N GLU A 115 4.89 9.03 -12.78
CA GLU A 115 5.77 8.67 -13.91
C GLU A 115 6.76 7.54 -13.55
N LYS A 116 7.26 7.57 -12.30
CA LYS A 116 8.14 6.53 -11.75
C LYS A 116 7.72 6.19 -10.33
N LEU A 117 7.85 4.93 -9.98
CA LEU A 117 7.60 4.41 -8.65
C LEU A 117 8.83 3.61 -8.20
N VAL A 118 9.27 3.82 -6.97
CA VAL A 118 10.25 2.97 -6.30
C VAL A 118 9.60 2.40 -5.05
N VAL A 119 9.64 1.08 -4.90
CA VAL A 119 9.10 0.36 -3.73
C VAL A 119 10.13 -0.56 -3.12
N MET A 120 10.00 -0.79 -1.82
CA MET A 120 10.64 -1.90 -1.14
C MET A 120 9.63 -3.04 -1.00
N LYS A 121 9.99 -4.21 -1.53
CA LYS A 121 9.23 -5.46 -1.37
C LYS A 121 9.62 -6.11 -0.06
N ILE A 122 8.64 -6.41 0.77
CA ILE A 122 8.81 -6.99 2.09
C ILE A 122 8.12 -8.35 2.10
N THR A 123 8.90 -9.39 2.27
CA THR A 123 8.42 -10.78 2.40
C THR A 123 8.65 -11.26 3.82
N LYS A 124 7.98 -12.33 4.23
CA LYS A 124 8.24 -13.00 5.51
C LYS A 124 9.72 -13.40 5.63
N GLY A 125 10.29 -14.01 4.57
CA GLY A 125 11.70 -14.40 4.57
C GLY A 125 12.68 -13.23 4.74
N LEU A 126 12.34 -12.02 4.20
CA LEU A 126 13.14 -10.83 4.46
C LEU A 126 13.11 -10.47 5.95
N ILE A 127 11.93 -10.46 6.56
CA ILE A 127 11.79 -10.13 7.99
C ILE A 127 12.56 -11.14 8.84
N ASP A 128 12.42 -12.44 8.54
CA ASP A 128 13.08 -13.52 9.26
C ASP A 128 14.62 -13.48 9.11
N SER A 129 15.15 -12.89 8.04
CA SER A 129 16.59 -12.71 7.82
C SER A 129 17.23 -11.61 8.68
N LEU A 130 16.43 -10.73 9.26
CA LEU A 130 16.91 -9.64 10.13
C LEU A 130 17.31 -10.21 11.49
N ASN A 131 18.28 -9.57 12.17
CA ASN A 131 18.56 -9.90 13.57
C ASN A 131 17.38 -9.50 14.47
N HIS A 132 17.23 -10.16 15.61
CA HIS A 132 16.08 -10.01 16.50
C HIS A 132 15.78 -8.56 16.91
N PRO A 133 16.74 -7.71 17.32
CA PRO A 133 16.46 -6.30 17.62
C PRO A 133 15.92 -5.51 16.43
N THR A 134 16.42 -5.77 15.23
CA THR A 134 15.96 -5.10 14.01
C THR A 134 14.57 -5.60 13.59
N GLN A 135 14.26 -6.90 13.81
CA GLN A 135 12.91 -7.45 13.60
C GLN A 135 11.88 -6.74 14.50
N ILE A 136 12.18 -6.57 15.78
CA ILE A 136 11.28 -5.87 16.72
C ILE A 136 11.00 -4.45 16.26
N LYS A 137 12.04 -3.70 15.86
CA LYS A 137 11.88 -2.36 15.30
C LYS A 137 11.01 -2.38 14.04
N PHE A 138 11.26 -3.37 13.16
CA PHE A 138 10.54 -3.51 11.91
C PHE A 138 9.05 -3.75 12.14
N HIS A 139 8.69 -4.70 13.00
CA HIS A 139 7.30 -4.97 13.36
C HIS A 139 6.63 -3.74 14.00
N LYS A 140 7.33 -3.01 14.89
CA LYS A 140 6.79 -1.79 15.48
C LYS A 140 6.50 -0.73 14.42
N GLN A 141 7.41 -0.51 13.45
CA GLN A 141 7.20 0.46 12.38
C GLN A 141 6.07 0.01 11.43
N LEU A 142 5.95 -1.29 11.17
CA LEU A 142 4.84 -1.84 10.39
C LEU A 142 3.50 -1.56 11.08
N LEU A 143 3.39 -1.83 12.38
CA LEU A 143 2.17 -1.55 13.14
C LEU A 143 1.82 -0.05 13.17
N LEU A 144 2.81 0.83 13.32
CA LEU A 144 2.60 2.28 13.28
C LEU A 144 2.11 2.74 11.90
N ALA A 145 2.69 2.20 10.82
CA ALA A 145 2.26 2.52 9.46
C ALA A 145 0.81 2.05 9.19
N LEU A 146 0.45 0.84 9.66
CA LEU A 146 -0.91 0.32 9.55
C LEU A 146 -1.91 1.16 10.36
N ALA A 147 -1.57 1.55 11.58
CA ALA A 147 -2.41 2.43 12.41
C ALA A 147 -2.65 3.78 11.72
N THR A 148 -1.59 4.41 11.19
CA THR A 148 -1.70 5.67 10.45
C THR A 148 -2.57 5.51 9.19
N HIS A 149 -2.45 4.39 8.49
CA HIS A 149 -3.28 4.10 7.31
C HIS A 149 -4.76 3.97 7.71
N LEU A 150 -5.05 3.27 8.80
CA LEU A 150 -6.41 3.11 9.32
C LEU A 150 -7.02 4.46 9.72
N ASP A 151 -6.28 5.31 10.43
CA ASP A 151 -6.72 6.66 10.82
C ASP A 151 -7.04 7.51 9.59
N THR A 152 -6.19 7.45 8.56
CA THR A 152 -6.41 8.16 7.30
C THR A 152 -7.69 7.68 6.60
N MET A 153 -7.91 6.36 6.53
CA MET A 153 -9.13 5.78 5.95
C MET A 153 -10.39 6.19 6.74
N ASN A 154 -10.34 6.19 8.06
CA ASN A 154 -11.44 6.63 8.91
C ASN A 154 -11.78 8.10 8.67
N ALA A 155 -10.79 8.98 8.57
CA ALA A 155 -11.00 10.39 8.27
C ALA A 155 -11.65 10.60 6.87
N GLN A 156 -11.19 9.86 5.86
CA GLN A 156 -11.77 9.90 4.51
C GLN A 156 -13.22 9.39 4.50
N PHE A 157 -13.52 8.35 5.27
CA PHE A 157 -14.88 7.82 5.40
C PHE A 157 -15.83 8.84 6.02
N VAL A 158 -15.42 9.51 7.09
CA VAL A 158 -16.21 10.57 7.74
C VAL A 158 -16.47 11.75 6.78
N ASP A 159 -15.45 12.18 6.04
CA ASP A 159 -15.59 13.25 5.04
C ASP A 159 -16.56 12.85 3.92
N LEU A 160 -16.51 11.61 3.45
CA LEU A 160 -17.42 11.08 2.44
C LEU A 160 -18.87 11.03 2.95
N GLN A 161 -19.09 10.56 4.19
CA GLN A 161 -20.41 10.58 4.81
C GLN A 161 -20.98 12.00 4.92
N TYR A 162 -20.15 12.96 5.37
CA TYR A 162 -20.58 14.35 5.47
C TYR A 162 -21.00 14.92 4.11
N LYS A 163 -20.22 14.66 3.05
CA LYS A 163 -20.56 15.10 1.69
C LYS A 163 -21.87 14.47 1.19
N TYR A 164 -22.05 13.18 1.43
CA TYR A 164 -23.28 12.47 1.06
C TYR A 164 -24.52 13.09 1.75
N ASP A 165 -24.43 13.36 3.05
CA ASP A 165 -25.51 13.95 3.82
C ASP A 165 -25.87 15.39 3.33
N GLN A 166 -24.88 16.18 2.92
CA GLN A 166 -25.09 17.50 2.34
C GLN A 166 -25.78 17.41 0.97
N ASP A 167 -25.34 16.49 0.11
CA ASP A 167 -25.95 16.29 -1.21
C ASP A 167 -27.41 15.82 -1.11
N MET A 168 -27.71 14.96 -0.13
CA MET A 168 -29.10 14.51 0.10
C MET A 168 -30.00 15.65 0.60
N LYS A 169 -29.50 16.52 1.49
CA LYS A 169 -30.23 17.69 1.97
C LYS A 169 -30.46 18.76 0.90
N SER A 170 -29.61 18.85 -0.09
CA SER A 170 -29.75 19.82 -1.19
C SER A 170 -30.73 19.40 -2.28
N LYS A 171 -31.11 18.11 -2.31
CA LYS A 171 -32.01 17.51 -3.32
C LYS A 171 -33.44 17.26 -2.81
N GLY A 172 -33.71 17.50 -1.55
CA GLY A 172 -35.04 17.38 -0.91
C GLY A 172 -35.61 18.74 -0.59
#